data_15c78d434d3a15ef0a00615233a0dbe3
#
_entry.id   15c78d434d3a15ef0a00615233a0dbe3
#
_cell.length_a   1.000
_cell.length_b   1.000
_cell.length_c   1.000
_cell.angle_alpha   90.00
_cell.angle_beta   90.00
_cell.angle_gamma   90.00
#
_symmetry.space_group_name_H-M   'P 1'
#
loop_
_entity.id
_entity.type
_entity.pdbx_description
1 polymer ?
#
loop_
_entity_poly.entity_id
_entity_poly.type
_entity_poly.pdbx_seq_one_letter_code
_entity_poly.pdbx_strand_id
1 'polypeptide(L)'
;MRQLDPCSASPNCVSTQAQDEGHVIAPFRYRKARAEAKEALKAIIRSLPRTKLVEEDETYLHYEFTSLLLRFVDDVEFLFDDEAKIVHFRSASRTGYRDFGVNRQRVEGIRKLTEGKF
;
A
#
# COMPACT_ATOMS: atom_id res chain seq x y z
N MET A 1 7.92 7.00 -15.55
CA MET A 1 7.43 6.12 -14.46
C MET A 1 6.09 6.60 -13.97
N ARG A 2 5.19 5.66 -13.70
CA ARG A 2 3.89 5.97 -13.13
C ARG A 2 4.06 6.58 -11.74
N GLN A 3 3.23 7.53 -11.40
CA GLN A 3 3.22 8.14 -10.08
C GLN A 3 1.88 7.87 -9.39
N LEU A 4 1.92 7.76 -8.06
CA LEU A 4 0.71 7.62 -7.28
C LEU A 4 0.05 9.00 -7.12
N ASP A 5 -1.29 9.01 -7.03
CA ASP A 5 -2.00 10.24 -6.77
C ASP A 5 -1.63 10.77 -5.38
N PRO A 6 -1.56 12.08 -5.18
CA PRO A 6 -1.28 12.62 -3.85
C PRO A 6 -2.43 12.36 -2.88
N CYS A 7 -2.11 12.35 -1.59
CA CYS A 7 -3.14 12.35 -0.56
C CYS A 7 -3.88 13.69 -0.58
N SER A 8 -5.18 13.65 -0.30
CA SER A 8 -5.93 14.88 -0.02
C SER A 8 -5.49 15.45 1.33
N ALA A 9 -6.03 16.60 1.72
CA ALA A 9 -5.69 17.21 3.01
C ALA A 9 -6.21 16.39 4.21
N SER A 10 -7.15 15.47 3.99
CA SER A 10 -7.73 14.66 5.06
C SER A 10 -6.71 13.71 5.66
N PRO A 11 -6.79 13.39 6.96
CA PRO A 11 -5.82 12.50 7.62
C PRO A 11 -6.06 11.01 7.36
N ASN A 12 -6.93 10.63 6.41
CA ASN A 12 -7.27 9.24 6.10
C ASN A 12 -6.47 8.66 4.95
N CYS A 13 -5.22 9.08 4.79
CA CYS A 13 -4.35 8.68 3.69
C CYS A 13 -2.89 8.70 4.13
N VAL A 14 -2.12 7.70 3.72
CA VAL A 14 -0.67 7.71 3.84
C VAL A 14 -0.05 7.40 2.49
N SER A 15 1.12 7.98 2.21
CA SER A 15 1.83 7.77 0.95
C SER A 15 3.33 7.95 1.15
N THR A 16 4.11 7.06 0.51
CA THR A 16 5.56 7.17 0.50
C THR A 16 6.04 8.37 -0.30
N GLN A 17 5.19 8.93 -1.17
CA GLN A 17 5.52 10.09 -2.00
C GLN A 17 5.00 11.40 -1.42
N ALA A 18 4.33 11.37 -0.27
CA ALA A 18 3.92 12.58 0.44
C ALA A 18 5.13 13.28 1.05
N GLN A 19 5.03 14.59 1.21
CA GLN A 19 6.12 15.40 1.77
C GLN A 19 5.82 15.91 3.17
N ASP A 20 4.56 15.89 3.59
CA ASP A 20 4.14 16.37 4.90
C ASP A 20 4.09 15.24 5.92
N GLU A 21 4.39 15.56 7.18
CA GLU A 21 4.47 14.58 8.27
C GLU A 21 3.19 13.77 8.46
N GLY A 22 2.03 14.40 8.25
CA GLY A 22 0.75 13.74 8.49
C GLY A 22 0.45 12.62 7.52
N HIS A 23 1.07 12.61 6.34
CA HIS A 23 0.77 11.64 5.28
C HIS A 23 1.97 10.79 4.89
N VAL A 24 3.20 11.23 5.16
CA VAL A 24 4.39 10.51 4.70
C VAL A 24 4.62 9.23 5.50
N ILE A 25 5.09 8.20 4.80
CA ILE A 25 5.45 6.92 5.39
C ILE A 25 6.62 6.35 4.58
N ALA A 26 7.50 5.57 5.24
CA ALA A 26 8.66 4.99 4.57
C ALA A 26 8.26 3.90 3.59
N PRO A 27 8.91 3.80 2.42
CA PRO A 27 8.63 2.73 1.47
C PRO A 27 9.12 1.38 1.99
N PHE A 28 8.66 0.29 1.35
CA PHE A 28 9.26 -1.02 1.57
C PHE A 28 10.54 -1.12 0.75
N ARG A 29 11.51 -1.91 1.23
CA ARG A 29 12.74 -2.20 0.48
C ARG A 29 12.78 -3.67 0.11
N TYR A 30 13.31 -3.98 -1.07
CA TYR A 30 13.46 -5.36 -1.48
C TYR A 30 14.82 -5.58 -2.14
N ARG A 31 15.32 -6.82 -2.07
CA ARG A 31 16.60 -7.22 -2.64
C ARG A 31 16.45 -8.21 -3.79
N LYS A 32 15.32 -8.92 -3.80
CA LYS A 32 15.03 -9.92 -4.82
C LYS A 32 14.73 -9.27 -6.15
N ALA A 33 14.63 -10.06 -7.20
CA ALA A 33 14.14 -9.56 -8.48
C ALA A 33 12.74 -8.99 -8.30
N ARG A 34 12.41 -7.96 -9.08
CA ARG A 34 11.10 -7.29 -8.98
C ARG A 34 9.94 -8.28 -9.07
N ALA A 35 10.00 -9.20 -10.03
CA ALA A 35 8.91 -10.17 -10.22
C ALA A 35 8.73 -11.05 -8.98
N GLU A 36 9.83 -11.46 -8.34
CA GLU A 36 9.76 -12.25 -7.12
C GLU A 36 9.19 -11.46 -5.95
N ALA A 37 9.64 -10.21 -5.78
CA ALA A 37 9.14 -9.34 -4.72
C ALA A 37 7.65 -9.05 -4.92
N LYS A 38 7.23 -8.82 -6.16
CA LYS A 38 5.82 -8.58 -6.46
C LYS A 38 4.96 -9.79 -6.13
N GLU A 39 5.41 -10.99 -6.51
CA GLU A 39 4.66 -12.21 -6.18
C GLU A 39 4.63 -12.45 -4.67
N ALA A 40 5.70 -12.14 -3.95
CA ALA A 40 5.73 -12.24 -2.49
C ALA A 40 4.69 -11.30 -1.86
N LEU A 41 4.62 -10.06 -2.34
CA LEU A 41 3.63 -9.09 -1.83
C LEU A 41 2.20 -9.56 -2.12
N LYS A 42 1.96 -10.08 -3.33
CA LYS A 42 0.64 -10.61 -3.69
C LYS A 42 0.24 -11.77 -2.78
N ALA A 43 1.17 -12.67 -2.46
CA ALA A 43 0.91 -13.78 -1.56
C ALA A 43 0.59 -13.30 -0.14
N ILE A 44 1.31 -12.29 0.34
CA ILE A 44 1.06 -11.69 1.65
C ILE A 44 -0.37 -11.13 1.71
N ILE A 45 -0.75 -10.33 0.72
CA ILE A 45 -2.07 -9.69 0.72
C ILE A 45 -3.18 -10.73 0.54
N ARG A 46 -2.92 -11.78 -0.26
CA ARG A 46 -3.89 -12.88 -0.42
C ARG A 46 -4.21 -13.55 0.92
N SER A 47 -3.27 -13.57 1.85
CA SER A 47 -3.49 -14.15 3.18
C SER A 47 -4.31 -13.25 4.11
N LEU A 48 -4.52 -11.99 3.74
CA LEU A 48 -5.29 -11.04 4.53
C LEU A 48 -6.76 -11.09 4.13
N PRO A 49 -7.68 -10.85 5.10
CA PRO A 49 -9.11 -10.92 4.80
C PRO A 49 -9.62 -9.71 4.02
N ARG A 50 -10.67 -9.94 3.25
CA ARG A 50 -11.46 -8.90 2.57
C ARG A 50 -10.63 -8.00 1.67
N THR A 51 -9.71 -8.61 0.91
CA THR A 51 -8.90 -7.89 -0.08
C THR A 51 -9.30 -8.32 -1.49
N LYS A 52 -9.14 -7.41 -2.43
CA LYS A 52 -9.42 -7.67 -3.84
C LYS A 52 -8.38 -6.98 -4.71
N LEU A 53 -7.73 -7.74 -5.58
CA LEU A 53 -6.82 -7.16 -6.59
C LEU A 53 -7.67 -6.56 -7.70
N VAL A 54 -7.51 -5.26 -7.94
CA VAL A 54 -8.31 -4.52 -8.92
C VAL A 54 -7.54 -4.30 -10.21
N GLU A 55 -6.25 -4.01 -10.11
CA GLU A 55 -5.42 -3.71 -11.28
C GLU A 55 -4.00 -4.18 -11.03
N GLU A 56 -3.37 -4.70 -12.07
CA GLU A 56 -1.97 -5.16 -11.98
C GLU A 56 -1.28 -4.92 -13.31
N ASP A 57 -0.02 -4.43 -13.24
CA ASP A 57 0.91 -4.49 -14.38
C ASP A 57 2.30 -4.84 -13.83
N GLU A 58 3.35 -4.75 -14.68
CA GLU A 58 4.69 -5.19 -14.27
C GLU A 58 5.21 -4.52 -13.02
N THR A 59 4.84 -3.25 -12.80
CA THR A 59 5.38 -2.44 -11.71
C THR A 59 4.32 -1.97 -10.73
N TYR A 60 3.05 -2.31 -10.93
CA TYR A 60 1.96 -1.69 -10.19
C TYR A 60 0.93 -2.71 -9.75
N LEU A 61 0.43 -2.54 -8.51
CA LEU A 61 -0.66 -3.31 -7.95
C LEU A 61 -1.64 -2.35 -7.29
N HIS A 62 -2.93 -2.53 -7.56
CA HIS A 62 -3.99 -1.80 -6.87
C HIS A 62 -4.94 -2.80 -6.23
N TYR A 63 -5.10 -2.66 -4.92
CA TYR A 63 -6.00 -3.50 -4.11
C TYR A 63 -7.08 -2.66 -3.48
N GLU A 64 -8.22 -3.30 -3.25
CA GLU A 64 -9.27 -2.80 -2.36
C GLU A 64 -9.25 -3.60 -1.07
N PHE A 65 -9.27 -2.89 0.06
CA PHE A 65 -9.41 -3.49 1.39
C PHE A 65 -10.74 -3.04 1.95
N THR A 66 -11.58 -3.97 2.40
CA THR A 66 -12.93 -3.66 2.89
C THR A 66 -13.02 -3.96 4.38
N SER A 67 -13.53 -3.01 5.17
CA SER A 67 -13.70 -3.20 6.60
C SER A 67 -14.81 -4.19 6.90
N LEU A 68 -14.72 -4.88 8.05
CA LEU A 68 -15.63 -5.97 8.40
C LEU A 68 -17.06 -5.49 8.64
N LEU A 69 -17.24 -4.49 9.50
CA LEU A 69 -18.57 -4.09 9.96
C LEU A 69 -19.22 -3.07 9.04
N LEU A 70 -18.55 -1.96 8.80
CA LEU A 70 -19.15 -0.85 8.05
C LEU A 70 -18.94 -0.97 6.56
N ARG A 71 -18.13 -1.93 6.11
CA ARG A 71 -17.86 -2.19 4.69
C ARG A 71 -17.28 -0.98 3.97
N PHE A 72 -16.51 -0.16 4.67
CA PHE A 72 -15.77 0.93 4.04
C PHE A 72 -14.67 0.33 3.17
N VAL A 73 -14.43 0.94 2.02
CA VAL A 73 -13.41 0.50 1.08
C VAL A 73 -12.23 1.46 1.12
N ASP A 74 -11.04 0.90 1.30
CA ASP A 74 -9.79 1.64 1.20
C ASP A 74 -9.05 1.18 -0.05
N ASP A 75 -8.48 2.12 -0.79
CA ASP A 75 -7.64 1.82 -1.94
C ASP A 75 -6.20 1.78 -1.51
N VAL A 76 -5.52 0.69 -1.84
CA VAL A 76 -4.10 0.49 -1.50
C VAL A 76 -3.35 0.20 -2.77
N GLU A 77 -2.40 1.08 -3.11
CA GLU A 77 -1.64 0.98 -4.35
C GLU A 77 -0.16 0.78 -4.04
N PHE A 78 0.49 -0.06 -4.84
CA PHE A 78 1.92 -0.35 -4.72
C PHE A 78 2.58 -0.12 -6.06
N LEU A 79 3.71 0.59 -6.04
CA LEU A 79 4.47 0.91 -7.24
C LEU A 79 5.93 0.51 -7.02
N PHE A 80 6.41 -0.46 -7.80
CA PHE A 80 7.76 -0.99 -7.67
C PHE A 80 8.73 -0.14 -8.47
N ASP A 81 9.71 0.42 -7.77
CA ASP A 81 10.82 1.15 -8.37
C ASP A 81 12.06 0.24 -8.31
N ASP A 82 12.32 -0.47 -9.40
CA ASP A 82 13.36 -1.49 -9.41
C ASP A 82 14.76 -0.89 -9.44
N GLU A 83 14.90 0.33 -9.90
CA GLU A 83 16.19 1.02 -9.88
C GLU A 83 16.64 1.30 -8.44
N ALA A 84 15.73 1.81 -7.62
CA ALA A 84 16.00 2.10 -6.22
C ALA A 84 15.76 0.90 -5.30
N LYS A 85 15.17 -0.18 -5.82
CA LYS A 85 14.80 -1.37 -5.04
C LYS A 85 13.87 -1.03 -3.88
N ILE A 86 12.86 -0.21 -4.16
CA ILE A 86 11.84 0.16 -3.18
C ILE A 86 10.45 -0.01 -3.78
N VAL A 87 9.48 -0.23 -2.88
CA VAL A 87 8.06 -0.24 -3.25
C VAL A 87 7.44 1.02 -2.66
N HIS A 88 7.03 1.93 -3.52
CA HIS A 88 6.20 3.06 -3.13
C HIS A 88 4.78 2.57 -2.91
N PHE A 89 4.06 3.19 -1.99
CA PHE A 89 2.66 2.83 -1.81
C PHE A 89 1.85 4.02 -1.30
N ARG A 90 0.55 3.89 -1.48
CA ARG A 90 -0.45 4.82 -1.00
C ARG A 90 -1.61 4.00 -0.47
N SER A 91 -2.09 4.31 0.72
CA SER A 91 -3.26 3.66 1.32
C SER A 91 -4.20 4.74 1.80
N ALA A 92 -5.42 4.75 1.26
CA ALA A 92 -6.36 5.85 1.47
C ALA A 92 -7.80 5.35 1.56
N SER A 93 -8.56 5.94 2.46
CA SER A 93 -9.98 5.67 2.59
C SER A 93 -10.75 6.41 1.51
N ARG A 94 -11.75 5.76 0.92
CA ARG A 94 -12.62 6.41 -0.06
C ARG A 94 -13.57 7.41 0.57
N THR A 95 -13.98 7.16 1.81
CA THR A 95 -14.99 7.97 2.51
C THR A 95 -14.50 8.33 3.89
N GLY A 96 -15.14 9.34 4.48
CA GLY A 96 -14.81 9.81 5.81
C GLY A 96 -13.62 10.76 5.82
N TYR A 97 -13.45 11.43 6.94
CA TYR A 97 -12.36 12.37 7.13
C TYR A 97 -11.22 11.75 7.93
N ARG A 98 -11.55 11.03 9.01
CA ARG A 98 -10.58 10.39 9.88
C ARG A 98 -10.66 8.88 9.76
N ASP A 99 -9.50 8.22 9.80
CA ASP A 99 -9.42 6.77 9.77
C ASP A 99 -8.87 6.18 11.07
N PHE A 100 -8.58 7.02 12.06
CA PHE A 100 -8.00 6.62 13.35
C PHE A 100 -6.69 5.82 13.18
N GLY A 101 -5.90 6.15 12.15
CA GLY A 101 -4.63 5.49 11.90
C GLY A 101 -4.74 4.14 11.20
N VAL A 102 -5.91 3.76 10.71
CA VAL A 102 -6.11 2.44 10.08
C VAL A 102 -5.23 2.26 8.86
N ASN A 103 -5.11 3.28 7.98
CA ASN A 103 -4.28 3.15 6.79
C ASN A 103 -2.80 2.97 7.15
N ARG A 104 -2.30 3.74 8.12
CA ARG A 104 -0.90 3.61 8.56
C ARG A 104 -0.65 2.26 9.21
N GLN A 105 -1.54 1.81 10.07
CA GLN A 105 -1.43 0.49 10.72
C GLN A 105 -1.44 -0.63 9.70
N ARG A 106 -2.27 -0.51 8.66
CA ARG A 106 -2.35 -1.52 7.60
C ARG A 106 -1.01 -1.71 6.92
N VAL A 107 -0.39 -0.62 6.46
CA VAL A 107 0.86 -0.74 5.71
C VAL A 107 2.02 -1.14 6.62
N GLU A 108 2.03 -0.72 7.89
CA GLU A 108 3.04 -1.19 8.83
C GLU A 108 2.88 -2.68 9.14
N GLY A 109 1.66 -3.17 9.19
CA GLY A 109 1.39 -4.61 9.31
C GLY A 109 1.90 -5.39 8.11
N ILE A 110 1.67 -4.88 6.91
CA ILE A 110 2.19 -5.49 5.68
C ILE A 110 3.72 -5.46 5.70
N ARG A 111 4.33 -4.35 6.14
CA ARG A 111 5.80 -4.24 6.24
C ARG A 111 6.38 -5.38 7.07
N LYS A 112 5.76 -5.70 8.21
CA LYS A 112 6.22 -6.82 9.04
C LYS A 112 6.14 -8.14 8.31
N LEU A 113 5.09 -8.34 7.52
CA LEU A 113 4.90 -9.58 6.77
C LEU A 113 5.90 -9.72 5.61
N THR A 114 6.50 -8.62 5.15
CA THR A 114 7.54 -8.70 4.10
C THR A 114 8.90 -9.09 4.63
N GLU A 115 9.12 -9.05 5.94
CA GLU A 115 10.42 -9.41 6.53
C GLU A 115 10.81 -10.84 6.13
N GLY A 116 12.02 -11.00 5.59
CA GLY A 116 12.53 -12.28 5.12
C GLY A 116 11.97 -12.75 3.78
N LYS A 117 11.06 -11.97 3.16
CA LYS A 117 10.41 -12.36 1.90
C LYS A 117 10.74 -11.42 0.73
N PHE A 118 11.33 -10.30 1.00
CA PHE A 118 11.67 -9.28 -0.01
C PHE A 118 13.14 -9.29 -0.39
#